data_e677b5e551b0f9886d91cd958a1c87b4
#
_entry.id   e677b5e551b0f9886d91cd958a1c87b4
#
_cell.length_a   1.000
_cell.length_b   1.000
_cell.length_c   1.000
_cell.angle_alpha   90.00
_cell.angle_beta   90.00
_cell.angle_gamma   90.00
#
_symmetry.space_group_name_H-M   'P 1'
#
loop_
_entity.id
_entity.type
_entity.pdbx_description
1 polymer ?
#
loop_
_entity_poly.entity_id
_entity_poly.type
_entity_poly.pdbx_seq_one_letter_code
_entity_poly.pdbx_strand_id
1 'polypeptide(L)'
;MQQVARNEQIQLAPMIEEIFTDLAPLAEKNGIALEREGDGVMIGSDALIYRMLFNLAENAVKYNRPDGSVRISVAQEDKMLHIRVADTGSGIPEEFRRSIFQPFFRVDKSRSREYGGVGLGLSLVWEIAGLHGGSVWVEESSERGTVFAVELPAQ
;
A
#
# COMPACT_ATOMS: atom_id res chain seq x y z
N MET A 1 4.31 16.67 -18.10
CA MET A 1 3.74 15.56 -17.35
C MET A 1 4.12 14.23 -17.98
N GLN A 2 4.58 13.33 -17.17
CA GLN A 2 4.95 12.02 -17.68
C GLN A 2 3.73 11.14 -17.81
N GLN A 3 3.71 10.40 -18.90
CA GLN A 3 2.65 9.43 -19.11
C GLN A 3 3.13 8.05 -18.69
N VAL A 4 2.20 7.18 -18.37
CA VAL A 4 2.52 5.80 -18.09
C VAL A 4 3.06 5.18 -19.39
N ALA A 5 4.26 4.63 -19.32
CA ALA A 5 4.95 4.15 -20.51
C ALA A 5 4.28 2.95 -21.18
N ARG A 6 3.51 2.17 -20.41
CA ARG A 6 2.88 0.96 -20.91
C ARG A 6 1.40 0.94 -20.54
N ASN A 7 0.61 0.42 -21.47
CA ASN A 7 -0.82 0.22 -21.26
C ASN A 7 -1.10 -1.28 -21.25
N GLU A 8 -0.75 -1.89 -20.14
CA GLU A 8 -0.92 -3.32 -19.96
C GLU A 8 -2.20 -3.61 -19.21
N GLN A 9 -2.83 -4.72 -19.52
CA GLN A 9 -3.98 -5.17 -18.75
C GLN A 9 -3.46 -5.86 -17.50
N ILE A 10 -3.91 -5.37 -16.35
CA ILE A 10 -3.44 -5.85 -15.04
C ILE A 10 -4.61 -6.47 -14.30
N GLN A 11 -4.46 -7.75 -13.95
CA GLN A 11 -5.40 -8.43 -13.08
C GLN A 11 -4.87 -8.37 -11.66
N LEU A 12 -5.62 -7.73 -10.78
CA LEU A 12 -5.10 -7.41 -9.45
C LEU A 12 -5.01 -8.62 -8.51
N ALA A 13 -5.97 -9.54 -8.56
CA ALA A 13 -5.90 -10.69 -7.67
C ALA A 13 -4.63 -11.53 -7.89
N PRO A 14 -4.28 -11.91 -9.12
CA PRO A 14 -3.01 -12.63 -9.33
C PRO A 14 -1.78 -11.82 -8.93
N MET A 15 -1.79 -10.52 -9.17
CA MET A 15 -0.67 -9.66 -8.79
C MET A 15 -0.50 -9.62 -7.27
N ILE A 16 -1.59 -9.52 -6.53
CA ILE A 16 -1.53 -9.51 -5.07
C ILE A 16 -1.02 -10.84 -4.53
N GLU A 17 -1.43 -11.96 -5.16
CA GLU A 17 -0.90 -13.26 -4.77
C GLU A 17 0.60 -13.35 -4.99
N GLU A 18 1.10 -12.76 -6.08
CA GLU A 18 2.53 -12.72 -6.34
C GLU A 18 3.24 -11.87 -5.30
N ILE A 19 2.66 -10.73 -4.92
CA ILE A 19 3.20 -9.87 -3.87
C ILE A 19 3.28 -10.65 -2.55
N PHE A 20 2.24 -11.38 -2.21
CA PHE A 20 2.22 -12.18 -0.98
C PHE A 20 3.28 -13.27 -1.01
N THR A 21 3.50 -13.89 -2.17
CA THR A 21 4.57 -14.88 -2.32
C THR A 21 5.92 -14.24 -2.04
N ASP A 22 6.15 -13.05 -2.59
CA ASP A 22 7.42 -12.34 -2.41
C ASP A 22 7.60 -11.84 -0.97
N LEU A 23 6.51 -11.56 -0.27
CA LEU A 23 6.55 -11.09 1.12
C LEU A 23 6.51 -12.23 2.15
N ALA A 24 6.23 -13.46 1.72
CA ALA A 24 6.05 -14.57 2.65
C ALA A 24 7.22 -14.74 3.63
N PRO A 25 8.49 -14.68 3.20
CA PRO A 25 9.59 -14.81 4.17
C PRO A 25 9.56 -13.74 5.26
N LEU A 26 9.29 -12.50 4.88
CA LEU A 26 9.22 -11.40 5.85
C LEU A 26 8.01 -11.55 6.76
N ALA A 27 6.87 -11.91 6.19
CA ALA A 27 5.65 -12.10 6.96
C ALA A 27 5.81 -13.23 7.98
N GLU A 28 6.40 -14.35 7.56
CA GLU A 28 6.63 -15.49 8.45
C GLU A 28 7.57 -15.11 9.59
N LYS A 29 8.62 -14.36 9.27
CA LYS A 29 9.58 -13.91 10.27
C LYS A 29 8.91 -13.09 11.37
N ASN A 30 7.91 -12.31 11.00
CA ASN A 30 7.22 -11.40 11.92
C ASN A 30 5.88 -11.96 12.42
N GLY A 31 5.50 -13.16 11.98
CA GLY A 31 4.26 -13.78 12.40
C GLY A 31 3.02 -13.10 11.85
N ILE A 32 3.11 -12.55 10.63
CA ILE A 32 2.02 -11.78 10.04
C ILE A 32 1.25 -12.64 9.03
N ALA A 33 -0.08 -12.66 9.21
CA ALA A 33 -0.96 -13.35 8.26
C ALA A 33 -1.26 -12.40 7.10
N LEU A 34 -1.23 -12.95 5.88
CA LEU A 34 -1.54 -12.20 4.66
C LEU A 34 -2.86 -12.68 4.12
N GLU A 35 -3.80 -11.76 3.91
CA GLU A 35 -5.15 -12.08 3.44
C GLU A 35 -5.52 -11.21 2.25
N ARG A 36 -6.26 -11.77 1.32
CA ARG A 36 -6.70 -11.08 0.13
C ARG A 36 -8.20 -11.26 -0.07
N GLU A 37 -8.86 -10.21 -0.54
CA GLU A 37 -10.29 -10.26 -0.86
C GLU A 37 -10.57 -9.44 -2.11
N GLY A 38 -11.41 -9.99 -2.98
CA GLY A 38 -11.87 -9.26 -4.15
C GLY A 38 -10.90 -9.32 -5.33
N ASP A 39 -11.29 -8.66 -6.40
CA ASP A 39 -10.51 -8.62 -7.63
C ASP A 39 -10.92 -7.41 -8.46
N GLY A 40 -10.14 -7.12 -9.47
CA GLY A 40 -10.43 -6.07 -10.43
C GLY A 40 -9.39 -6.08 -11.53
N VAL A 41 -9.68 -5.34 -12.59
CA VAL A 41 -8.81 -5.24 -13.76
C VAL A 41 -8.60 -3.78 -14.08
N MET A 42 -7.38 -3.41 -14.43
CA MET A 42 -7.08 -2.06 -14.85
C MET A 42 -6.08 -2.06 -16.01
N ILE A 43 -5.92 -0.91 -16.62
CA ILE A 43 -4.91 -0.69 -17.65
C ILE A 43 -3.86 0.26 -17.09
N GLY A 44 -2.59 -0.13 -17.19
CA GLY A 44 -1.52 0.71 -16.69
C GLY A 44 -0.16 0.03 -16.83
N SER A 45 0.78 0.44 -16.00
CA SER A 45 2.10 -0.16 -15.98
C SER A 45 2.13 -1.28 -14.94
N ASP A 46 2.27 -2.51 -15.41
CA ASP A 46 2.33 -3.67 -14.52
C ASP A 46 3.43 -3.51 -13.47
N ALA A 47 4.61 -3.10 -13.93
CA ALA A 47 5.77 -2.95 -13.04
C ALA A 47 5.53 -1.88 -11.97
N LEU A 48 4.95 -0.74 -12.35
CA LEU A 48 4.73 0.34 -11.41
C LEU A 48 3.62 0.01 -10.42
N ILE A 49 2.52 -0.57 -10.89
CA ILE A 49 1.43 -0.95 -9.99
C ILE A 49 1.88 -2.02 -9.02
N TYR A 50 2.64 -3.01 -9.49
CA TYR A 50 3.25 -4.00 -8.60
C TYR A 50 4.07 -3.32 -7.51
N ARG A 51 4.94 -2.39 -7.91
CA ARG A 51 5.82 -1.70 -6.97
C ARG A 51 5.05 -0.90 -5.94
N MET A 52 4.00 -0.21 -6.39
CA MET A 52 3.15 0.57 -5.49
C MET A 52 2.51 -0.32 -4.42
N LEU A 53 1.86 -1.39 -4.86
CA LEU A 53 1.16 -2.30 -3.95
C LEU A 53 2.15 -3.06 -3.07
N PHE A 54 3.29 -3.46 -3.63
CA PHE A 54 4.33 -4.12 -2.85
C PHE A 54 4.82 -3.21 -1.73
N ASN A 55 5.08 -1.93 -2.02
CA ASN A 55 5.58 -1.01 -1.00
C ASN A 55 4.55 -0.81 0.12
N LEU A 56 3.27 -0.69 -0.22
CA LEU A 56 2.23 -0.58 0.79
C LEU A 56 2.14 -1.85 1.64
N ALA A 57 2.18 -3.01 1.00
CA ALA A 57 2.08 -4.27 1.71
C ALA A 57 3.32 -4.54 2.57
N GLU A 58 4.50 -4.22 2.04
CA GLU A 58 5.74 -4.39 2.80
C GLU A 58 5.73 -3.53 4.05
N ASN A 59 5.33 -2.27 3.93
CA ASN A 59 5.21 -1.40 5.10
C ASN A 59 4.21 -1.96 6.10
N ALA A 60 3.09 -2.50 5.62
CA ALA A 60 2.09 -3.07 6.49
C ALA A 60 2.61 -4.28 7.28
N VAL A 61 3.52 -5.04 6.68
CA VAL A 61 4.17 -6.16 7.38
C VAL A 61 5.22 -5.66 8.35
N LYS A 62 6.10 -4.75 7.89
CA LYS A 62 7.22 -4.27 8.71
C LYS A 62 6.79 -3.56 9.99
N TYR A 63 5.74 -2.76 9.91
CA TYR A 63 5.34 -1.91 11.03
C TYR A 63 4.11 -2.45 11.75
N ASN A 64 3.89 -3.74 11.60
CA ASN A 64 2.83 -4.46 12.27
C ASN A 64 3.29 -4.95 13.64
N ARG A 65 2.34 -5.43 14.41
CA ARG A 65 2.64 -6.07 15.69
C ARG A 65 2.79 -7.57 15.49
N PRO A 66 3.51 -8.27 16.38
CA PRO A 66 3.60 -9.72 16.29
C PRO A 66 2.22 -10.37 16.24
N ASP A 67 2.09 -11.39 15.43
CA ASP A 67 0.83 -12.13 15.25
C ASP A 67 -0.30 -11.29 14.68
N GLY A 68 0.06 -10.19 14.01
CA GLY A 68 -0.93 -9.36 13.33
C GLY A 68 -1.25 -9.87 11.93
N SER A 69 -1.91 -9.00 11.16
CA SER A 69 -2.33 -9.37 9.81
C SER A 69 -2.26 -8.18 8.87
N VAL A 70 -2.19 -8.49 7.59
CA VAL A 70 -2.32 -7.53 6.49
C VAL A 70 -3.40 -8.06 5.57
N ARG A 71 -4.39 -7.22 5.27
CA ARG A 71 -5.46 -7.59 4.37
C ARG A 71 -5.51 -6.60 3.21
N ILE A 72 -5.45 -7.12 2.00
CA ILE A 72 -5.60 -6.31 0.79
C ILE A 72 -6.93 -6.66 0.15
N SER A 73 -7.81 -5.68 0.05
CA SER A 73 -9.11 -5.86 -0.59
C SER A 73 -9.21 -5.01 -1.84
N VAL A 74 -9.89 -5.54 -2.85
CA VAL A 74 -10.09 -4.87 -4.13
C VAL A 74 -11.56 -4.90 -4.45
N ALA A 75 -12.11 -3.71 -4.75
CA ALA A 75 -13.49 -3.58 -5.21
C ALA A 75 -13.46 -2.73 -6.48
N GLN A 76 -14.25 -3.13 -7.46
CA GLN A 76 -14.38 -2.38 -8.69
C GLN A 76 -15.82 -1.88 -8.81
N GLU A 77 -15.98 -0.57 -8.86
CA GLU A 77 -17.27 0.08 -8.99
C GLU A 77 -17.23 0.99 -10.21
N ASP A 78 -18.09 0.73 -11.17
CA ASP A 78 -18.11 1.46 -12.44
C ASP A 78 -16.72 1.40 -13.09
N LYS A 79 -16.06 2.54 -13.23
CA LYS A 79 -14.75 2.61 -13.86
C LYS A 79 -13.64 2.88 -12.88
N MET A 80 -13.92 2.67 -11.59
CA MET A 80 -12.92 2.93 -10.55
C MET A 80 -12.61 1.67 -9.77
N LEU A 81 -11.34 1.51 -9.45
CA LEU A 81 -10.87 0.48 -8.54
C LEU A 81 -10.60 1.09 -7.18
N HIS A 82 -11.07 0.42 -6.14
CA HIS A 82 -10.81 0.81 -4.76
C HIS A 82 -10.02 -0.30 -4.12
N ILE A 83 -8.79 0.00 -3.74
CA ILE A 83 -7.91 -0.96 -3.11
C ILE A 83 -7.63 -0.48 -1.68
N ARG A 84 -7.77 -1.36 -0.72
CA ARG A 84 -7.44 -1.05 0.67
C ARG A 84 -6.38 -2.00 1.17
N VAL A 85 -5.36 -1.45 1.81
CA VAL A 85 -4.32 -2.22 2.47
C VAL A 85 -4.45 -1.95 3.95
N ALA A 86 -4.96 -2.92 4.68
CA ALA A 86 -5.25 -2.78 6.10
C ALA A 86 -4.26 -3.60 6.92
N ASP A 87 -3.69 -3.00 7.95
CA ASP A 87 -2.81 -3.70 8.88
C ASP A 87 -3.30 -3.56 10.30
N THR A 88 -2.74 -4.37 11.18
CA THR A 88 -3.07 -4.36 12.60
C THR A 88 -1.92 -3.77 13.43
N GLY A 89 -1.16 -2.87 12.84
CA GLY A 89 -0.03 -2.24 13.52
C GLY A 89 -0.43 -1.16 14.50
N SER A 90 0.53 -0.34 14.88
CA SER A 90 0.31 0.68 15.91
C SER A 90 -0.36 1.95 15.40
N GLY A 91 -0.53 2.05 14.09
CA GLY A 91 -1.15 3.23 13.49
C GLY A 91 -0.15 4.33 13.18
N ILE A 92 -0.65 5.38 12.57
CA ILE A 92 0.14 6.56 12.19
C ILE A 92 -0.47 7.76 12.91
N PRO A 93 0.33 8.54 13.64
CA PRO A 93 -0.18 9.75 14.28
C PRO A 93 -0.84 10.66 13.25
N GLU A 94 -1.94 11.26 13.63
CA GLU A 94 -2.72 12.11 12.74
C GLU A 94 -1.87 13.20 12.10
N GLU A 95 -0.95 13.76 12.86
CA GLU A 95 -0.06 14.82 12.38
C GLU A 95 0.83 14.41 11.22
N PHE A 96 1.04 13.10 11.01
CA PHE A 96 1.90 12.60 9.95
C PHE A 96 1.14 12.03 8.76
N ARG A 97 -0.18 11.87 8.83
CA ARG A 97 -0.94 11.15 7.80
C ARG A 97 -0.83 11.71 6.40
N ARG A 98 -0.63 13.03 6.28
CA ARG A 98 -0.42 13.66 4.97
C ARG A 98 1.05 13.72 4.62
N SER A 99 1.89 13.97 5.61
CA SER A 99 3.32 14.18 5.38
C SER A 99 4.05 12.93 4.96
N ILE A 100 3.55 11.75 5.32
CA ILE A 100 4.23 10.48 5.01
C ILE A 100 4.38 10.22 3.51
N PHE A 101 3.58 10.91 2.68
CA PHE A 101 3.68 10.76 1.23
C PHE A 101 4.63 11.76 0.59
N GLN A 102 5.19 12.68 1.36
CA GLN A 102 6.12 13.68 0.84
C GLN A 102 7.51 13.09 0.66
N PRO A 103 8.24 13.54 -0.37
CA PRO A 103 9.62 13.09 -0.54
C PRO A 103 10.46 13.42 0.70
N PHE A 104 11.34 12.50 1.07
CA PHE A 104 12.26 12.67 2.18
C PHE A 104 11.61 12.85 3.55
N PHE A 105 10.32 12.54 3.67
CA PHE A 105 9.67 12.59 4.97
C PHE A 105 10.36 11.63 5.94
N ARG A 106 10.57 12.08 7.17
CA ARG A 106 11.08 11.25 8.25
C ARG A 106 10.44 11.66 9.55
N VAL A 107 10.15 10.68 10.38
CA VAL A 107 9.77 10.92 11.77
C VAL A 107 11.04 11.27 12.54
N ASP A 108 10.93 12.07 13.60
CA ASP A 108 12.09 12.43 14.44
C ASP A 108 12.88 11.19 14.84
N LYS A 109 14.21 11.35 14.97
CA LYS A 109 15.07 10.24 15.34
C LYS A 109 14.63 9.51 16.60
N SER A 110 14.15 10.25 17.58
CA SER A 110 13.67 9.68 18.83
C SER A 110 12.43 8.81 18.63
N ARG A 111 11.70 9.04 17.56
CA ARG A 111 10.45 8.34 17.27
C ARG A 111 10.55 7.42 16.05
N SER A 112 11.68 7.47 15.33
CA SER A 112 11.80 6.72 14.08
C SER A 112 11.71 5.21 14.28
N ARG A 113 12.18 4.71 15.42
CA ARG A 113 12.05 3.28 15.73
C ARG A 113 10.63 2.87 15.97
N GLU A 114 9.87 3.75 16.62
CA GLU A 114 8.47 3.51 16.95
C GLU A 114 7.62 3.43 15.71
N TYR A 115 7.90 4.30 14.74
CA TYR A 115 7.16 4.35 13.49
C TYR A 115 7.94 3.74 12.33
N GLY A 116 9.07 3.10 12.63
CA GLY A 116 9.80 2.28 11.69
C GLY A 116 10.33 2.97 10.46
N GLY A 117 10.53 4.28 10.51
CA GLY A 117 10.98 5.00 9.33
C GLY A 117 9.90 5.15 8.29
N VAL A 118 8.65 5.17 8.71
CA VAL A 118 7.49 5.38 7.83
C VAL A 118 7.73 6.60 6.95
N GLY A 119 7.39 6.48 5.68
CA GLY A 119 7.61 7.53 4.70
C GLY A 119 8.57 7.12 3.61
N LEU A 120 9.46 6.16 3.90
CA LEU A 120 10.36 5.64 2.88
C LEU A 120 9.57 4.80 1.89
N GLY A 121 9.58 5.21 0.62
CA GLY A 121 8.83 4.51 -0.41
C GLY A 121 7.40 4.97 -0.56
N LEU A 122 6.84 5.71 0.38
CA LEU A 122 5.45 6.17 0.27
C LEU A 122 5.31 7.36 -0.68
N SER A 123 6.36 8.16 -0.86
CA SER A 123 6.33 9.20 -1.90
C SER A 123 6.25 8.56 -3.28
N LEU A 124 6.91 7.43 -3.47
CA LEU A 124 6.83 6.68 -4.73
C LEU A 124 5.42 6.13 -4.95
N VAL A 125 4.79 5.64 -3.89
CA VAL A 125 3.41 5.17 -3.95
C VAL A 125 2.49 6.30 -4.41
N TRP A 126 2.64 7.47 -3.81
CA TRP A 126 1.88 8.66 -4.19
C TRP A 126 2.08 9.01 -5.66
N GLU A 127 3.34 9.01 -6.10
CA GLU A 127 3.69 9.36 -7.47
C GLU A 127 3.11 8.35 -8.47
N ILE A 128 3.22 7.06 -8.19
CA ILE A 128 2.70 6.02 -9.08
C ILE A 128 1.17 6.14 -9.21
N ALA A 129 0.48 6.34 -8.07
CA ALA A 129 -0.98 6.51 -8.12
C ALA A 129 -1.34 7.71 -9.00
N GLY A 130 -0.63 8.82 -8.84
CA GLY A 130 -0.87 10.01 -9.64
C GLY A 130 -0.62 9.79 -11.13
N LEU A 131 0.44 9.06 -11.48
CA LEU A 131 0.74 8.75 -12.88
C LEU A 131 -0.37 7.94 -13.54
N HIS A 132 -1.13 7.20 -12.75
CA HIS A 132 -2.26 6.39 -13.25
C HIS A 132 -3.59 7.11 -13.11
N GLY A 133 -3.57 8.39 -12.77
CA GLY A 133 -4.79 9.18 -12.64
C GLY A 133 -5.57 8.92 -11.36
N GLY A 134 -4.92 8.34 -10.37
CA GLY A 134 -5.56 7.97 -9.11
C GLY A 134 -4.97 8.70 -7.92
N SER A 135 -5.26 8.18 -6.74
CA SER A 135 -4.80 8.78 -5.49
C SER A 135 -4.62 7.72 -4.42
N VAL A 136 -3.86 8.09 -3.39
CA VAL A 136 -3.63 7.23 -2.22
C VAL A 136 -3.70 8.12 -0.97
N TRP A 137 -4.31 7.58 0.08
CA TRP A 137 -4.42 8.32 1.35
C TRP A 137 -4.59 7.35 2.51
N VAL A 138 -4.44 7.88 3.73
CA VAL A 138 -4.73 7.13 4.94
C VAL A 138 -6.22 7.28 5.21
N GLU A 139 -6.97 6.20 5.04
CA GLU A 139 -8.41 6.23 5.25
C GLU A 139 -8.77 6.17 6.73
N GLU A 140 -8.02 5.37 7.47
CA GLU A 140 -8.28 5.16 8.88
C GLU A 140 -6.97 4.75 9.55
N SER A 141 -6.73 5.26 10.75
CA SER A 141 -5.57 4.83 11.51
C SER A 141 -5.85 5.03 13.00
N SER A 142 -5.45 4.05 13.79
CA SER A 142 -5.63 4.06 15.23
C SER A 142 -4.60 3.13 15.85
N GLU A 143 -4.66 2.97 17.15
CA GLU A 143 -3.80 2.02 17.82
C GLU A 143 -4.09 0.57 17.41
N ARG A 144 -5.20 0.34 16.70
CA ARG A 144 -5.57 -0.99 16.20
C ARG A 144 -5.04 -1.29 14.81
N GLY A 145 -4.50 -0.28 14.14
CA GLY A 145 -3.95 -0.46 12.81
C GLY A 145 -4.23 0.70 11.88
N THR A 146 -3.86 0.51 10.63
CA THR A 146 -3.97 1.54 9.60
C THR A 146 -4.59 0.95 8.34
N VAL A 147 -5.41 1.74 7.67
CA VAL A 147 -5.94 1.40 6.35
C VAL A 147 -5.49 2.45 5.36
N PHE A 148 -4.68 2.03 4.38
CA PHE A 148 -4.37 2.86 3.23
C PHE A 148 -5.38 2.58 2.14
N ALA A 149 -5.93 3.64 1.57
CA ALA A 149 -6.87 3.52 0.46
C ALA A 149 -6.19 3.99 -0.81
N VAL A 150 -6.39 3.23 -1.88
CA VAL A 150 -5.91 3.59 -3.22
C VAL A 150 -7.12 3.58 -4.14
N GLU A 151 -7.24 4.61 -4.95
CA GLU A 151 -8.31 4.72 -5.93
C GLU A 151 -7.68 4.93 -7.29
N LEU A 152 -8.02 4.08 -8.25
CA LEU A 152 -7.42 4.10 -9.58
C LEU A 152 -8.50 3.94 -10.64
N PRO A 153 -8.40 4.67 -11.75
CA PRO A 153 -9.28 4.39 -12.89
C PRO A 153 -9.03 2.98 -13.41
N ALA A 154 -10.10 2.25 -13.69
CA ALA A 154 -9.97 0.88 -14.19
C ALA A 154 -9.60 0.86 -15.68
N GLN A 155 -9.84 1.94 -16.40
CA GLN A 155 -9.51 2.05 -17.83
C GLN A 155 -8.82 3.35 -18.14
#